data_2bb46ef6cc61ea550ba11f0197d6bfdf
#
_entry.id   2bb46ef6cc61ea550ba11f0197d6bfdf
#
_cell.length_a   1.000
_cell.length_b   1.000
_cell.length_c   1.000
_cell.angle_alpha   90.00
_cell.angle_beta   90.00
_cell.angle_gamma   90.00
#
_symmetry.space_group_name_H-M   'P 1'
#
loop_
_entity.id
_entity.type
_entity.pdbx_description
1 polymer ?
#
loop_
_entity_poly.entity_id
_entity_poly.type
_entity_poly.pdbx_seq_one_letter_code
_entity_poly.pdbx_strand_id
1 'polypeptide(L)'
;MLGVLVTFHEYGHYLAARWVGVKVLKFSIGFGPRLIGRQVGDTEYVVSAIPLGGYVKLFGEEGSETISADDQKESFIHQSLPHKMLIVAAGPGFNFILSYLIFTGMLAMGSPLFVPNIDNMLPVVEAITPESPAALSGLELGDRITRANEEEISTLGELYEILHKTHGRPVTLDVLRDNSAKTFIVTPTTQVNEENPEDPPLYLLGIEDHPPVVGKVMPNTPAMASGLQPDDRIVHVNETPIVTWSQMTDIVRKSAGIPLTMKIERKGAPLTISITPEAHTATSANGETLSIGRIGIQISGRGTVLRSSSWYLAPWDGLIATWDWSELTVRGIAKLVTGEISSKNIGGPLMIASVSGDHGEQGLGAIMWLIAILSINLGILNLLPIPVLDGGHLFFFACEAILGRPLQERSREIAQQAGIVVLFCLMGFAFWNDINRLLQ
;
A
#
# COMPACT_ATOMS: atom_id res chain seq x y z
N MET A 1 9.83 12.67 -7.53
CA MET A 1 8.94 11.52 -7.54
C MET A 1 7.51 11.89 -7.92
N LEU A 2 6.79 12.73 -7.16
CA LEU A 2 5.41 13.15 -7.50
C LEU A 2 5.29 13.75 -8.91
N GLY A 3 6.23 14.59 -9.33
CA GLY A 3 6.23 15.15 -10.69
C GLY A 3 6.23 14.10 -11.80
N VAL A 4 6.93 12.98 -11.61
CA VAL A 4 6.94 11.87 -12.58
C VAL A 4 5.56 11.22 -12.66
N LEU A 5 4.96 10.93 -11.49
CA LEU A 5 3.63 10.29 -11.40
C LEU A 5 2.57 11.10 -12.13
N VAL A 6 2.51 12.41 -11.82
CA VAL A 6 1.51 13.29 -12.42
C VAL A 6 1.81 13.51 -13.91
N THR A 7 3.09 13.62 -14.31
CA THR A 7 3.44 13.76 -15.74
C THR A 7 2.97 12.54 -16.55
N PHE A 8 3.11 11.33 -16.02
CA PHE A 8 2.60 10.11 -16.68
C PHE A 8 1.08 10.08 -16.76
N HIS A 9 0.41 10.53 -15.71
CA HIS A 9 -1.03 10.69 -15.67
C HIS A 9 -1.50 11.66 -16.77
N GLU A 10 -0.97 12.87 -16.80
CA GLU A 10 -1.29 13.90 -17.81
C GLU A 10 -0.95 13.43 -19.24
N TYR A 11 0.12 12.65 -19.36
CA TYR A 11 0.50 12.08 -20.66
C TYR A 11 -0.53 11.07 -21.17
N GLY A 12 -1.25 10.39 -20.29
CA GLY A 12 -2.41 9.56 -20.66
C GLY A 12 -3.52 10.37 -21.32
N HIS A 13 -3.95 11.45 -20.70
CA HIS A 13 -4.94 12.38 -21.27
C HIS A 13 -4.47 12.94 -22.62
N TYR A 14 -3.22 13.38 -22.67
CA TYR A 14 -2.60 13.92 -23.88
C TYR A 14 -2.65 12.94 -25.06
N LEU A 15 -2.22 11.70 -24.83
CA LEU A 15 -2.19 10.69 -25.91
C LEU A 15 -3.58 10.30 -26.37
N ALA A 16 -4.52 10.11 -25.43
CA ALA A 16 -5.90 9.77 -25.76
C ALA A 16 -6.59 10.90 -26.52
N ALA A 17 -6.40 12.16 -26.12
CA ALA A 17 -6.94 13.31 -26.82
C ALA A 17 -6.44 13.39 -28.26
N ARG A 18 -5.14 13.23 -28.46
CA ARG A 18 -4.56 13.20 -29.80
C ARG A 18 -5.02 12.03 -30.65
N TRP A 19 -5.21 10.85 -30.03
CA TRP A 19 -5.66 9.66 -30.75
C TRP A 19 -7.09 9.82 -31.28
N VAL A 20 -7.97 10.49 -30.56
CA VAL A 20 -9.36 10.76 -30.99
C VAL A 20 -9.50 12.05 -31.80
N GLY A 21 -8.40 12.77 -32.06
CA GLY A 21 -8.39 13.97 -32.90
C GLY A 21 -8.71 15.27 -32.16
N VAL A 22 -8.66 15.30 -30.82
CA VAL A 22 -8.80 16.53 -30.02
C VAL A 22 -7.48 17.28 -30.00
N LYS A 23 -7.51 18.59 -30.30
CA LYS A 23 -6.34 19.46 -30.18
C LYS A 23 -5.95 19.63 -28.70
N VAL A 24 -4.65 19.46 -28.45
CA VAL A 24 -4.07 19.79 -27.16
C VAL A 24 -3.36 21.13 -27.27
N LEU A 25 -3.83 22.12 -26.53
CA LEU A 25 -3.29 23.48 -26.57
C LEU A 25 -2.01 23.58 -25.74
N LYS A 26 -1.97 22.88 -24.59
CA LYS A 26 -0.82 22.95 -23.69
C LYS A 26 -0.63 21.63 -22.93
N PHE A 27 0.64 21.25 -22.83
CA PHE A 27 1.10 20.17 -21.98
C PHE A 27 2.15 20.72 -21.01
N SER A 28 1.85 20.80 -19.73
CA SER A 28 2.73 21.39 -18.73
C SER A 28 3.20 20.37 -17.70
N ILE A 29 4.52 20.29 -17.52
CA ILE A 29 5.15 19.62 -16.39
C ILE A 29 5.34 20.65 -15.29
N GLY A 30 4.56 20.53 -14.21
CA GLY A 30 4.54 21.50 -13.11
C GLY A 30 3.49 22.59 -13.27
N PHE A 31 3.38 23.40 -12.22
CA PHE A 31 2.48 24.56 -12.13
C PHE A 31 3.25 25.87 -12.01
N GLY A 32 2.55 27.00 -12.19
CA GLY A 32 3.09 28.33 -12.00
C GLY A 32 3.78 28.92 -13.24
N PRO A 33 4.72 29.88 -13.07
CA PRO A 33 5.35 30.56 -14.20
C PRO A 33 6.19 29.60 -15.05
N ARG A 34 6.10 29.81 -16.36
CA ARG A 34 6.87 29.06 -17.35
C ARG A 34 8.36 29.31 -17.19
N LEU A 35 9.15 28.26 -17.04
CA LEU A 35 10.61 28.33 -17.06
C LEU A 35 11.15 28.09 -18.47
N ILE A 36 10.71 26.98 -19.09
CA ILE A 36 11.10 26.57 -20.44
C ILE A 36 9.85 26.12 -21.17
N GLY A 37 9.75 26.43 -22.44
CA GLY A 37 8.65 25.95 -23.26
C GLY A 37 8.93 26.08 -24.74
N ARG A 38 8.32 25.16 -25.52
CA ARG A 38 8.43 25.10 -26.98
C ARG A 38 7.07 24.78 -27.59
N GLN A 39 6.71 25.54 -28.63
CA GLN A 39 5.56 25.21 -29.47
C GLN A 39 5.93 24.15 -30.48
N VAL A 40 5.15 23.07 -30.56
CA VAL A 40 5.29 22.05 -31.58
C VAL A 40 3.90 21.72 -32.11
N GLY A 41 3.63 22.13 -33.35
CA GLY A 41 2.27 22.10 -33.91
C GLY A 41 1.32 22.96 -33.08
N ASP A 42 0.18 22.39 -32.73
CA ASP A 42 -0.86 23.08 -31.95
C ASP A 42 -0.58 23.06 -30.42
N THR A 43 0.42 22.29 -29.98
CA THR A 43 0.69 22.08 -28.57
C THR A 43 1.88 22.93 -28.07
N GLU A 44 1.69 23.69 -27.02
CA GLU A 44 2.75 24.31 -26.24
C GLU A 44 3.21 23.37 -25.14
N TYR A 45 4.46 22.86 -25.22
CA TYR A 45 5.09 22.05 -24.17
C TYR A 45 5.83 22.97 -23.21
N VAL A 46 5.52 22.86 -21.91
CA VAL A 46 6.03 23.77 -20.87
C VAL A 46 6.59 22.98 -19.71
N VAL A 47 7.73 23.47 -19.16
CA VAL A 47 8.21 23.11 -17.84
C VAL A 47 8.01 24.35 -16.96
N SER A 48 7.25 24.19 -15.88
CA SER A 48 6.88 25.26 -14.94
C SER A 48 7.70 25.19 -13.66
N ALA A 49 7.68 26.28 -12.89
CA ALA A 49 8.58 26.50 -11.75
C ALA A 49 8.30 25.58 -10.54
N ILE A 50 7.06 25.12 -10.38
CA ILE A 50 6.65 24.27 -9.25
C ILE A 50 6.49 22.84 -9.77
N PRO A 51 7.45 21.91 -9.50
CA PRO A 51 7.43 20.55 -10.04
C PRO A 51 6.48 19.59 -9.29
N LEU A 52 5.39 20.13 -8.76
CA LEU A 52 4.37 19.40 -8.01
C LEU A 52 3.12 19.24 -8.87
N GLY A 53 3.20 18.38 -9.89
CA GLY A 53 2.06 18.13 -10.77
C GLY A 53 2.30 18.45 -12.22
N GLY A 54 1.22 18.69 -12.95
CA GLY A 54 1.17 19.05 -14.35
C GLY A 54 -0.27 19.28 -14.77
N TYR A 55 -0.48 19.61 -16.03
CA TYR A 55 -1.81 19.69 -16.60
C TYR A 55 -1.75 19.61 -18.13
N VAL A 56 -2.84 19.13 -18.69
CA VAL A 56 -3.13 19.16 -20.11
C VAL A 56 -4.30 20.10 -20.35
N LYS A 57 -4.15 21.10 -21.23
CA LYS A 57 -5.25 21.94 -21.66
C LYS A 57 -5.75 21.47 -23.01
N LEU A 58 -6.98 20.97 -23.03
CA LEU A 58 -7.65 20.54 -24.25
C LEU A 58 -8.38 21.71 -24.92
N PHE A 59 -8.45 21.68 -26.23
CA PHE A 59 -9.21 22.67 -26.98
C PHE A 59 -10.71 22.51 -26.74
N GLY A 60 -11.37 23.60 -26.38
CA GLY A 60 -12.80 23.62 -26.09
C GLY A 60 -13.19 22.91 -24.79
N GLU A 61 -12.29 22.77 -23.83
CA GLU A 61 -12.59 22.22 -22.50
C GLU A 61 -13.34 23.24 -21.65
N GLU A 62 -12.98 24.52 -21.75
CA GLU A 62 -13.68 25.63 -21.11
C GLU A 62 -14.85 26.05 -22.02
N GLY A 63 -16.10 25.87 -21.57
CA GLY A 63 -17.32 26.10 -22.35
C GLY A 63 -17.60 27.54 -22.77
N SER A 64 -16.70 28.46 -22.48
CA SER A 64 -16.83 29.91 -22.80
C SER A 64 -16.24 30.33 -24.16
N GLU A 65 -15.55 29.44 -24.87
CA GLU A 65 -14.94 29.72 -26.16
C GLU A 65 -15.98 29.55 -27.29
N THR A 66 -16.17 30.60 -28.12
CA THR A 66 -16.92 30.48 -29.37
C THR A 66 -16.12 29.63 -30.38
N ILE A 67 -16.47 28.37 -30.50
CA ILE A 67 -15.78 27.42 -31.38
C ILE A 67 -16.41 27.50 -32.77
N SER A 68 -15.59 27.72 -33.79
CA SER A 68 -16.06 27.73 -35.19
C SER A 68 -16.61 26.36 -35.59
N ALA A 69 -17.51 26.31 -36.59
CA ALA A 69 -18.08 25.04 -37.02
C ALA A 69 -17.01 24.06 -37.56
N ASP A 70 -15.94 24.57 -38.12
CA ASP A 70 -14.82 23.77 -38.68
C ASP A 70 -13.95 23.17 -37.55
N ASP A 71 -13.82 23.87 -36.43
CA ASP A 71 -13.00 23.44 -35.30
C ASP A 71 -13.74 22.54 -34.29
N GLN A 72 -15.06 22.37 -34.44
CA GLN A 72 -15.86 21.53 -33.52
C GLN A 72 -15.37 20.09 -33.45
N LYS A 73 -14.87 19.54 -34.56
CA LYS A 73 -14.37 18.16 -34.62
C LYS A 73 -13.12 17.93 -33.76
N GLU A 74 -12.36 19.00 -33.52
CA GLU A 74 -11.11 18.97 -32.78
C GLU A 74 -11.29 19.44 -31.32
N SER A 75 -12.53 19.83 -30.95
CA SER A 75 -12.91 20.33 -29.63
C SER A 75 -13.38 19.20 -28.71
N PHE A 76 -12.91 19.22 -27.47
CA PHE A 76 -13.27 18.22 -26.44
C PHE A 76 -14.78 18.19 -26.16
N ILE A 77 -15.44 19.35 -25.98
CA ILE A 77 -16.88 19.37 -25.64
C ILE A 77 -17.77 18.82 -26.75
N HIS A 78 -17.32 18.87 -28.02
CA HIS A 78 -18.08 18.38 -29.16
C HIS A 78 -17.79 16.91 -29.48
N GLN A 79 -16.84 16.27 -28.78
CA GLN A 79 -16.59 14.85 -28.96
C GLN A 79 -17.75 13.97 -28.47
N SER A 80 -17.84 12.80 -29.08
CA SER A 80 -18.79 11.80 -28.62
C SER A 80 -18.51 11.37 -27.17
N LEU A 81 -19.56 10.98 -26.44
CA LEU A 81 -19.45 10.60 -25.04
C LEU A 81 -18.37 9.50 -24.79
N PRO A 82 -18.28 8.43 -25.62
CA PRO A 82 -17.20 7.44 -25.47
C PRO A 82 -15.80 8.02 -25.64
N HIS A 83 -15.60 8.99 -26.55
CA HIS A 83 -14.31 9.64 -26.72
C HIS A 83 -13.93 10.49 -25.49
N LYS A 84 -14.90 11.25 -24.92
CA LYS A 84 -14.69 12.00 -23.66
C LYS A 84 -14.31 11.06 -22.52
N MET A 85 -15.05 9.96 -22.36
CA MET A 85 -14.75 8.95 -21.33
C MET A 85 -13.37 8.34 -21.52
N LEU A 86 -12.97 8.03 -22.76
CA LEU A 86 -11.66 7.48 -23.07
C LEU A 86 -10.54 8.47 -22.69
N ILE A 87 -10.68 9.75 -23.07
CA ILE A 87 -9.68 10.77 -22.75
C ILE A 87 -9.50 10.88 -21.23
N VAL A 88 -10.61 10.97 -20.50
CA VAL A 88 -10.57 11.14 -19.03
C VAL A 88 -10.07 9.86 -18.32
N ALA A 89 -10.48 8.68 -18.76
CA ALA A 89 -10.01 7.42 -18.19
C ALA A 89 -8.53 7.12 -18.48
N ALA A 90 -7.97 7.72 -19.53
CA ALA A 90 -6.59 7.47 -19.94
C ALA A 90 -5.57 7.99 -18.90
N GLY A 91 -5.85 9.08 -18.18
CA GLY A 91 -4.98 9.57 -17.10
C GLY A 91 -4.74 8.51 -16.03
N PRO A 92 -5.79 8.09 -15.30
CA PRO A 92 -5.68 6.98 -14.36
C PRO A 92 -5.14 5.69 -14.97
N GLY A 93 -5.54 5.36 -16.21
CA GLY A 93 -5.04 4.19 -16.92
C GLY A 93 -3.52 4.19 -17.10
N PHE A 94 -2.93 5.34 -17.39
CA PHE A 94 -1.48 5.47 -17.52
C PHE A 94 -0.74 5.32 -16.19
N ASN A 95 -1.37 5.61 -15.08
CA ASN A 95 -0.79 5.31 -13.76
C ASN A 95 -0.65 3.80 -13.53
N PHE A 96 -1.64 2.99 -13.92
CA PHE A 96 -1.52 1.53 -13.86
C PHE A 96 -0.47 1.02 -14.84
N ILE A 97 -0.40 1.59 -16.05
CA ILE A 97 0.64 1.24 -17.05
C ILE A 97 2.03 1.55 -16.48
N LEU A 98 2.23 2.70 -15.84
CA LEU A 98 3.51 3.04 -15.22
C LEU A 98 3.92 2.02 -14.17
N SER A 99 3.01 1.66 -13.27
CA SER A 99 3.27 0.65 -12.23
C SER A 99 3.61 -0.70 -12.83
N TYR A 100 2.84 -1.14 -13.82
CA TYR A 100 3.10 -2.37 -14.57
C TYR A 100 4.49 -2.39 -15.21
N LEU A 101 4.89 -1.30 -15.85
CA LEU A 101 6.21 -1.21 -16.50
C LEU A 101 7.34 -1.24 -15.46
N ILE A 102 7.17 -0.57 -14.33
CA ILE A 102 8.15 -0.58 -13.25
C ILE A 102 8.27 -1.98 -12.64
N PHE A 103 7.16 -2.62 -12.27
CA PHE A 103 7.20 -3.97 -11.69
C PHE A 103 7.79 -4.99 -12.67
N THR A 104 7.37 -4.94 -13.93
CA THR A 104 7.94 -5.80 -14.98
C THR A 104 9.45 -5.58 -15.13
N GLY A 105 9.89 -4.32 -15.16
CA GLY A 105 11.32 -3.99 -15.28
C GLY A 105 12.13 -4.48 -14.07
N MET A 106 11.62 -4.29 -12.85
CA MET A 106 12.26 -4.79 -11.62
C MET A 106 12.38 -6.31 -11.63
N LEU A 107 11.31 -7.02 -11.97
CA LEU A 107 11.29 -8.49 -12.05
C LEU A 107 12.21 -9.02 -13.14
N ALA A 108 12.25 -8.38 -14.31
CA ALA A 108 13.14 -8.74 -15.42
C ALA A 108 14.63 -8.59 -15.04
N MET A 109 14.95 -7.63 -14.17
CA MET A 109 16.30 -7.44 -13.62
C MET A 109 16.61 -8.37 -12.44
N GLY A 110 15.69 -9.28 -12.06
CA GLY A 110 15.84 -10.20 -10.94
C GLY A 110 15.66 -9.54 -9.55
N SER A 111 15.15 -8.30 -9.52
CA SER A 111 14.83 -7.63 -8.26
C SER A 111 13.57 -8.27 -7.65
N PRO A 112 13.62 -8.72 -6.39
CA PRO A 112 12.43 -9.27 -5.73
C PRO A 112 11.41 -8.15 -5.49
N LEU A 113 10.15 -8.39 -5.85
CA LEU A 113 9.05 -7.52 -5.46
C LEU A 113 8.41 -8.03 -4.17
N PHE A 114 8.26 -7.13 -3.23
CA PHE A 114 7.49 -7.39 -2.02
C PHE A 114 6.02 -7.12 -2.32
N VAL A 115 5.20 -8.15 -2.38
CA VAL A 115 3.75 -8.02 -2.41
C VAL A 115 3.26 -8.41 -1.02
N PRO A 116 2.67 -7.50 -0.23
CA PRO A 116 2.05 -7.88 1.04
C PRO A 116 0.84 -8.73 0.72
N ASN A 117 0.94 -10.00 1.01
CA ASN A 117 -0.11 -10.95 0.68
C ASN A 117 -0.51 -11.78 1.89
N ILE A 118 -1.04 -11.12 2.93
CA ILE A 118 -1.68 -11.81 4.06
C ILE A 118 -2.89 -12.63 3.57
N ASP A 119 -3.59 -12.13 2.55
CA ASP A 119 -4.80 -12.77 2.02
C ASP A 119 -4.50 -14.07 1.24
N ASN A 120 -3.29 -14.24 0.71
CA ASN A 120 -2.88 -15.43 -0.06
C ASN A 120 -1.93 -16.36 0.71
N MET A 121 -1.61 -16.07 1.97
CA MET A 121 -0.83 -17.00 2.78
C MET A 121 -1.65 -18.25 3.03
N LEU A 122 -1.04 -19.41 2.78
CA LEU A 122 -1.66 -20.68 3.13
C LEU A 122 -1.94 -20.70 4.63
N PRO A 123 -3.11 -21.16 5.07
CA PRO A 123 -3.49 -21.18 6.47
C PRO A 123 -2.79 -22.35 7.20
N VAL A 124 -1.45 -22.27 7.24
CA VAL A 124 -0.58 -23.25 7.91
C VAL A 124 -0.03 -22.63 9.18
N VAL A 125 -0.09 -23.37 10.26
CA VAL A 125 0.46 -22.99 11.56
C VAL A 125 1.98 -23.05 11.50
N GLU A 126 2.66 -21.95 11.35
CA GLU A 126 4.14 -21.89 11.24
C GLU A 126 4.82 -21.58 12.59
N ALA A 127 4.12 -20.91 13.48
CA ALA A 127 4.54 -20.67 14.85
C ALA A 127 3.32 -20.57 15.77
N ILE A 128 3.49 -20.94 17.04
CA ILE A 128 2.44 -20.89 18.07
C ILE A 128 3.00 -20.15 19.26
N THR A 129 2.32 -19.08 19.68
CA THR A 129 2.66 -18.35 20.91
C THR A 129 2.38 -19.25 22.11
N PRO A 130 3.33 -19.47 23.03
CA PRO A 130 3.07 -20.19 24.27
C PRO A 130 1.88 -19.61 25.05
N GLU A 131 1.10 -20.48 25.69
CA GLU A 131 -0.10 -20.12 26.47
C GLU A 131 -1.21 -19.44 25.67
N SER A 132 -1.10 -19.40 24.34
CA SER A 132 -2.13 -18.86 23.45
C SER A 132 -3.32 -19.81 23.29
N PRO A 133 -4.47 -19.33 22.80
CA PRO A 133 -5.60 -20.19 22.43
C PRO A 133 -5.24 -21.35 21.53
N ALA A 134 -4.36 -21.14 20.56
CA ALA A 134 -3.85 -22.21 19.68
C ALA A 134 -3.06 -23.26 20.46
N ALA A 135 -2.14 -22.82 21.33
CA ALA A 135 -1.36 -23.76 22.16
C ALA A 135 -2.26 -24.58 23.10
N LEU A 136 -3.22 -23.92 23.76
CA LEU A 136 -4.15 -24.55 24.72
C LEU A 136 -5.13 -25.50 24.01
N SER A 137 -5.46 -25.26 22.76
CA SER A 137 -6.35 -26.13 21.97
C SER A 137 -5.66 -27.39 21.44
N GLY A 138 -4.33 -27.44 21.45
CA GLY A 138 -3.55 -28.56 20.92
C GLY A 138 -3.25 -28.48 19.42
N LEU A 139 -3.32 -27.28 18.85
CA LEU A 139 -2.77 -27.02 17.51
C LEU A 139 -1.24 -27.22 17.55
N GLU A 140 -0.68 -27.74 16.46
CA GLU A 140 0.75 -28.00 16.31
C GLU A 140 1.31 -27.31 15.06
N LEU A 141 2.63 -27.17 15.04
CA LEU A 141 3.34 -26.64 13.87
C LEU A 141 3.13 -27.56 12.66
N GLY A 142 2.84 -26.95 11.52
CA GLY A 142 2.54 -27.69 10.28
C GLY A 142 1.07 -28.01 10.08
N ASP A 143 0.19 -27.77 11.06
CA ASP A 143 -1.25 -27.92 10.89
C ASP A 143 -1.74 -26.97 9.79
N ARG A 144 -2.41 -27.52 8.78
CA ARG A 144 -3.07 -26.75 7.75
C ARG A 144 -4.55 -26.60 8.09
N ILE A 145 -4.98 -25.39 8.38
CA ILE A 145 -6.38 -25.09 8.67
C ILE A 145 -7.14 -25.09 7.34
N THR A 146 -8.18 -25.92 7.23
CA THR A 146 -8.95 -26.11 6.00
C THR A 146 -10.35 -25.53 6.08
N ARG A 147 -10.90 -25.43 7.31
CA ARG A 147 -12.23 -24.84 7.56
C ARG A 147 -12.25 -24.12 8.91
N ALA A 148 -13.04 -23.08 8.98
CA ALA A 148 -13.37 -22.37 10.21
C ALA A 148 -14.88 -22.15 10.29
N ASN A 149 -15.55 -22.63 11.36
CA ASN A 149 -17.01 -22.60 11.53
C ASN A 149 -17.79 -23.07 10.30
N GLU A 150 -17.43 -24.23 9.75
CA GLU A 150 -18.03 -24.82 8.55
C GLU A 150 -17.71 -24.10 7.21
N GLU A 151 -17.13 -22.90 7.21
CA GLU A 151 -16.67 -22.20 6.02
C GLU A 151 -15.30 -22.76 5.60
N GLU A 152 -15.15 -23.10 4.32
CA GLU A 152 -13.84 -23.51 3.76
C GLU A 152 -12.92 -22.27 3.70
N ILE A 153 -11.67 -22.45 4.11
CA ILE A 153 -10.64 -21.43 4.03
C ILE A 153 -9.47 -21.90 3.21
N SER A 154 -9.01 -21.02 2.35
CA SER A 154 -7.85 -21.24 1.48
C SER A 154 -6.66 -20.40 1.91
N THR A 155 -6.91 -19.33 2.69
CA THR A 155 -5.93 -18.31 3.07
C THR A 155 -6.03 -17.94 4.56
N LEU A 156 -4.94 -17.42 5.12
CA LEU A 156 -4.93 -16.85 6.47
C LEU A 156 -5.84 -15.62 6.57
N GLY A 157 -5.93 -14.82 5.51
CA GLY A 157 -6.82 -13.65 5.48
C GLY A 157 -8.28 -14.04 5.72
N GLU A 158 -8.76 -15.10 5.04
CA GLU A 158 -10.12 -15.63 5.24
C GLU A 158 -10.33 -16.13 6.68
N LEU A 159 -9.32 -16.74 7.28
CA LEU A 159 -9.37 -17.13 8.69
C LEU A 159 -9.54 -15.92 9.61
N TYR A 160 -8.73 -14.87 9.41
CA TYR A 160 -8.83 -13.66 10.23
C TYR A 160 -10.18 -12.93 10.04
N GLU A 161 -10.74 -12.92 8.84
CA GLU A 161 -12.08 -12.38 8.60
C GLU A 161 -13.16 -13.15 9.39
N ILE A 162 -13.08 -14.49 9.41
CA ILE A 162 -14.01 -15.32 10.18
C ILE A 162 -13.83 -15.05 11.68
N LEU A 163 -12.58 -14.98 12.18
CA LEU A 163 -12.31 -14.65 13.57
C LEU A 163 -12.90 -13.29 13.97
N HIS A 164 -12.79 -12.30 13.08
CA HIS A 164 -13.36 -10.97 13.31
C HIS A 164 -14.89 -11.01 13.42
N LYS A 165 -15.57 -11.77 12.54
CA LYS A 165 -17.04 -11.96 12.57
C LYS A 165 -17.53 -12.68 13.83
N THR A 166 -16.68 -13.45 14.49
CA THR A 166 -17.05 -14.20 15.71
C THR A 166 -17.07 -13.35 16.96
N HIS A 167 -16.43 -12.16 16.94
CA HIS A 167 -16.34 -11.27 18.10
C HIS A 167 -15.82 -11.98 19.37
N GLY A 168 -14.78 -12.82 19.24
CA GLY A 168 -14.18 -13.55 20.36
C GLY A 168 -14.94 -14.79 20.83
N ARG A 169 -16.00 -15.22 20.13
CA ARG A 169 -16.66 -16.50 20.42
C ARG A 169 -15.82 -17.69 19.99
N PRO A 170 -16.01 -18.88 20.57
CA PRO A 170 -15.33 -20.07 20.14
C PRO A 170 -15.52 -20.35 18.65
N VAL A 171 -14.44 -20.73 17.99
CA VAL A 171 -14.38 -21.09 16.57
C VAL A 171 -13.98 -22.56 16.44
N THR A 172 -14.70 -23.29 15.63
CA THR A 172 -14.33 -24.67 15.27
C THR A 172 -13.41 -24.64 14.07
N LEU A 173 -12.21 -25.20 14.23
CA LEU A 173 -11.18 -25.27 13.19
C LEU A 173 -11.01 -26.72 12.76
N ASP A 174 -11.22 -27.02 11.48
CA ASP A 174 -10.81 -28.29 10.88
C ASP A 174 -9.44 -28.11 10.29
N VAL A 175 -8.51 -28.97 10.69
CA VAL A 175 -7.13 -28.93 10.26
C VAL A 175 -6.69 -30.25 9.65
N LEU A 176 -5.75 -30.17 8.73
CA LEU A 176 -5.06 -31.32 8.16
C LEU A 176 -3.67 -31.42 8.78
N ARG A 177 -3.44 -32.44 9.61
CA ARG A 177 -2.16 -32.79 10.24
C ARG A 177 -1.69 -34.11 9.68
N ASP A 178 -0.54 -34.17 9.00
CA ASP A 178 0.02 -35.40 8.39
C ASP A 178 -1.01 -36.16 7.54
N ASN A 179 -1.78 -35.45 6.72
CA ASN A 179 -2.88 -36.00 5.92
C ASN A 179 -4.08 -36.54 6.73
N SER A 180 -4.13 -36.35 8.05
CA SER A 180 -5.25 -36.74 8.91
C SER A 180 -6.07 -35.51 9.29
N ALA A 181 -7.38 -35.57 9.08
CA ALA A 181 -8.27 -34.51 9.50
C ALA A 181 -8.47 -34.53 11.02
N LYS A 182 -8.33 -33.36 11.67
CA LYS A 182 -8.57 -33.16 13.10
C LYS A 182 -9.43 -31.91 13.26
N THR A 183 -10.23 -31.88 14.31
CA THR A 183 -11.08 -30.71 14.63
C THR A 183 -10.73 -30.18 16.01
N PHE A 184 -10.54 -28.87 16.11
CA PHE A 184 -10.25 -28.16 17.35
C PHE A 184 -11.27 -27.05 17.58
N ILE A 185 -11.63 -26.81 18.86
CA ILE A 185 -12.43 -25.66 19.24
C ILE A 185 -11.50 -24.67 19.93
N VAL A 186 -11.38 -23.48 19.38
CA VAL A 186 -10.46 -22.45 19.85
C VAL A 186 -11.22 -21.18 20.15
N THR A 187 -11.02 -20.60 21.33
CA THR A 187 -11.60 -19.30 21.68
C THR A 187 -10.55 -18.23 21.50
N PRO A 188 -10.71 -17.31 20.53
CA PRO A 188 -9.73 -16.26 20.28
C PRO A 188 -9.53 -15.36 21.50
N THR A 189 -8.30 -14.89 21.70
CA THR A 189 -8.02 -13.79 22.64
C THR A 189 -8.34 -12.46 21.96
N THR A 190 -8.95 -11.56 22.72
CA THR A 190 -9.22 -10.20 22.26
C THR A 190 -8.04 -9.31 22.62
N GLN A 191 -7.42 -8.70 21.62
CA GLN A 191 -6.35 -7.72 21.81
C GLN A 191 -6.87 -6.33 21.36
N VAL A 192 -6.89 -5.40 22.27
CA VAL A 192 -7.19 -3.99 21.99
C VAL A 192 -5.89 -3.29 21.62
N ASN A 193 -5.93 -2.46 20.59
CA ASN A 193 -4.78 -1.63 20.24
C ASN A 193 -4.58 -0.56 21.32
N GLU A 194 -3.55 -0.70 22.15
CA GLU A 194 -3.25 0.26 23.21
C GLU A 194 -2.85 1.64 22.66
N GLU A 195 -2.31 1.71 21.47
CA GLU A 195 -1.94 2.97 20.81
C GLU A 195 -3.15 3.69 20.18
N ASN A 196 -4.19 2.93 19.81
CA ASN A 196 -5.44 3.44 19.25
C ASN A 196 -6.64 2.63 19.79
N PRO A 197 -7.18 2.96 20.96
CA PRO A 197 -8.31 2.24 21.56
C PRO A 197 -9.62 2.31 20.76
N GLU A 198 -9.68 3.21 19.77
CA GLU A 198 -10.83 3.36 18.86
C GLU A 198 -10.80 2.36 17.70
N ASP A 199 -9.65 1.68 17.48
CA ASP A 199 -9.57 0.63 16.47
C ASP A 199 -10.40 -0.59 16.93
N PRO A 200 -11.06 -1.30 16.01
CA PRO A 200 -11.75 -2.52 16.36
C PRO A 200 -10.77 -3.55 16.95
N PRO A 201 -11.19 -4.27 18.01
CA PRO A 201 -10.33 -5.24 18.66
C PRO A 201 -9.91 -6.35 17.70
N LEU A 202 -8.65 -6.79 17.80
CA LEU A 202 -8.15 -7.95 17.07
C LEU A 202 -8.48 -9.23 17.82
N TYR A 203 -8.92 -10.25 17.09
CA TYR A 203 -9.21 -11.58 17.61
C TYR A 203 -8.12 -12.53 17.16
N LEU A 204 -7.26 -12.93 18.11
CA LEU A 204 -6.05 -13.68 17.83
C LEU A 204 -6.15 -15.12 18.38
N LEU A 205 -5.66 -16.05 17.60
CA LEU A 205 -5.48 -17.44 18.02
C LEU A 205 -4.10 -17.68 18.65
N GLY A 206 -3.14 -16.79 18.38
CA GLY A 206 -1.75 -16.98 18.73
C GLY A 206 -1.04 -17.98 17.81
N ILE A 207 -1.57 -18.13 16.61
CA ILE A 207 -0.82 -18.68 15.48
C ILE A 207 -0.11 -17.49 14.84
N GLU A 208 1.20 -17.58 14.73
CA GLU A 208 1.99 -16.55 14.06
C GLU A 208 2.50 -17.13 12.73
N ASP A 209 2.41 -16.30 11.74
CA ASP A 209 2.89 -16.57 10.40
C ASP A 209 4.35 -16.13 10.21
N HIS A 210 5.00 -15.65 11.30
CA HIS A 210 6.33 -15.09 11.25
C HIS A 210 7.28 -15.80 12.23
N PRO A 211 8.02 -16.81 11.76
CA PRO A 211 9.13 -17.38 12.53
C PRO A 211 10.21 -16.30 12.76
N PRO A 212 11.01 -16.40 13.83
CA PRO A 212 12.04 -15.44 14.19
C PRO A 212 13.25 -15.55 13.24
N VAL A 213 13.02 -15.31 11.94
CA VAL A 213 14.03 -15.33 10.89
C VAL A 213 14.34 -13.91 10.43
N VAL A 214 15.62 -13.58 10.38
CA VAL A 214 16.11 -12.26 9.95
C VAL A 214 15.93 -12.14 8.44
N GLY A 215 15.14 -11.16 7.99
CA GLY A 215 14.97 -10.85 6.57
C GLY A 215 15.99 -9.87 6.06
N LYS A 216 16.10 -8.71 6.71
CA LYS A 216 17.07 -7.67 6.35
C LYS A 216 17.79 -7.16 7.58
N VAL A 217 19.09 -6.92 7.44
CA VAL A 217 19.90 -6.24 8.44
C VAL A 217 20.16 -4.81 7.94
N MET A 218 19.79 -3.84 8.75
CA MET A 218 19.93 -2.42 8.41
C MET A 218 21.38 -1.97 8.56
N PRO A 219 21.89 -1.09 7.68
CA PRO A 219 23.25 -0.56 7.80
C PRO A 219 23.39 0.31 9.06
N ASN A 220 24.61 0.35 9.62
CA ASN A 220 24.96 1.14 10.81
C ASN A 220 24.13 0.83 12.05
N THR A 221 23.69 -0.42 12.23
CA THR A 221 22.89 -0.88 13.37
C THR A 221 23.64 -1.90 14.22
N PRO A 222 23.20 -2.12 15.48
CA PRO A 222 23.76 -3.16 16.34
C PRO A 222 23.75 -4.55 15.71
N ALA A 223 22.71 -4.88 14.92
CA ALA A 223 22.62 -6.17 14.23
C ALA A 223 23.73 -6.35 13.20
N MET A 224 24.03 -5.32 12.42
CA MET A 224 25.14 -5.36 11.47
C MET A 224 26.48 -5.49 12.18
N ALA A 225 26.68 -4.73 13.26
CA ALA A 225 27.91 -4.78 14.04
C ALA A 225 28.13 -6.13 14.73
N SER A 226 27.05 -6.83 15.12
CA SER A 226 27.11 -8.17 15.73
C SER A 226 27.32 -9.29 14.72
N GLY A 227 27.27 -9.01 13.42
CA GLY A 227 27.43 -10.00 12.35
C GLY A 227 26.20 -10.85 12.06
N LEU A 228 24.98 -10.39 12.46
CA LEU A 228 23.73 -10.95 11.98
C LEU A 228 23.62 -10.85 10.47
N GLN A 229 23.06 -11.87 9.84
CA GLN A 229 22.87 -11.95 8.39
C GLN A 229 21.42 -12.26 8.05
N PRO A 230 20.97 -11.91 6.84
CA PRO A 230 19.70 -12.42 6.33
C PRO A 230 19.64 -13.97 6.38
N ASP A 231 18.45 -14.51 6.63
CA ASP A 231 18.14 -15.92 6.81
C ASP A 231 18.66 -16.55 8.12
N ASP A 232 19.25 -15.78 9.04
CA ASP A 232 19.53 -16.26 10.39
C ASP A 232 18.23 -16.50 11.15
N ARG A 233 18.06 -17.69 11.71
CA ARG A 233 16.94 -18.00 12.61
C ARG A 233 17.35 -17.80 14.05
N ILE A 234 16.67 -16.94 14.77
CA ILE A 234 16.93 -16.67 16.20
C ILE A 234 16.20 -17.73 17.02
N VAL A 235 16.95 -18.58 17.72
CA VAL A 235 16.39 -19.68 18.50
C VAL A 235 16.36 -19.42 20.01
N HIS A 236 17.23 -18.56 20.53
CA HIS A 236 17.21 -18.11 21.93
C HIS A 236 17.67 -16.65 22.02
N VAL A 237 17.10 -15.94 22.97
CA VAL A 237 17.63 -14.64 23.46
C VAL A 237 17.90 -14.80 24.95
N ASN A 238 19.15 -14.70 25.35
CA ASN A 238 19.66 -15.11 26.66
C ASN A 238 19.33 -16.61 26.88
N GLU A 239 18.61 -16.94 27.94
CA GLU A 239 18.18 -18.31 28.26
C GLU A 239 16.76 -18.61 27.74
N THR A 240 16.05 -17.60 27.20
CA THR A 240 14.66 -17.74 26.75
C THR A 240 14.62 -18.32 25.33
N PRO A 241 13.96 -19.46 25.10
CA PRO A 241 13.74 -19.98 23.78
C PRO A 241 12.78 -19.07 23.01
N ILE A 242 13.09 -18.82 21.73
CA ILE A 242 12.31 -17.93 20.85
C ILE A 242 11.66 -18.78 19.78
N VAL A 243 10.35 -18.72 19.71
CA VAL A 243 9.53 -19.42 18.73
C VAL A 243 8.94 -18.46 17.71
N THR A 244 8.64 -17.21 18.14
CA THR A 244 7.96 -16.21 17.31
C THR A 244 8.78 -14.92 17.24
N TRP A 245 8.55 -14.16 16.16
CA TRP A 245 9.20 -12.85 15.98
C TRP A 245 8.79 -11.87 17.08
N SER A 246 7.52 -11.87 17.47
CA SER A 246 7.02 -10.96 18.54
C SER A 246 7.70 -11.20 19.87
N GLN A 247 7.90 -12.46 20.28
CA GLN A 247 8.65 -12.78 21.50
C GLN A 247 10.06 -12.19 21.49
N MET A 248 10.76 -12.31 20.36
CA MET A 248 12.10 -11.75 20.19
C MET A 248 12.05 -10.22 20.29
N THR A 249 11.11 -9.58 19.61
CA THR A 249 11.01 -8.11 19.60
C THR A 249 10.67 -7.53 20.96
N ASP A 250 9.82 -8.20 21.75
CA ASP A 250 9.47 -7.78 23.11
C ASP A 250 10.67 -7.79 24.05
N ILE A 251 11.52 -8.83 23.95
CA ILE A 251 12.74 -8.89 24.76
C ILE A 251 13.70 -7.77 24.33
N VAL A 252 13.90 -7.59 23.03
CA VAL A 252 14.78 -6.56 22.49
C VAL A 252 14.32 -5.15 22.91
N ARG A 253 13.02 -4.85 22.79
CA ARG A 253 12.43 -3.55 23.16
C ARG A 253 12.68 -3.21 24.64
N LYS A 254 12.54 -4.19 25.54
CA LYS A 254 12.75 -4.02 26.99
C LYS A 254 14.23 -3.95 27.39
N SER A 255 15.15 -4.23 26.49
CA SER A 255 16.58 -4.36 26.76
C SER A 255 17.41 -3.24 26.15
N ALA A 256 16.90 -2.00 26.13
CA ALA A 256 17.62 -0.84 25.63
C ALA A 256 18.96 -0.64 26.38
N GLY A 257 20.09 -0.66 25.65
CA GLY A 257 21.43 -0.53 26.22
C GLY A 257 21.94 -1.74 27.03
N ILE A 258 21.16 -2.83 27.12
CA ILE A 258 21.53 -4.05 27.86
C ILE A 258 22.03 -5.11 26.86
N PRO A 259 23.25 -5.66 27.00
CA PRO A 259 23.75 -6.70 26.14
C PRO A 259 22.87 -7.97 26.18
N LEU A 260 22.50 -8.48 25.02
CA LEU A 260 21.74 -9.72 24.84
C LEU A 260 22.63 -10.77 24.18
N THR A 261 22.56 -12.00 24.66
CA THR A 261 23.17 -13.17 24.01
C THR A 261 22.11 -13.84 23.14
N MET A 262 22.31 -13.85 21.82
CA MET A 262 21.42 -14.52 20.88
C MET A 262 22.05 -15.80 20.38
N LYS A 263 21.35 -16.92 20.50
CA LYS A 263 21.68 -18.15 19.80
C LYS A 263 20.90 -18.17 18.50
N ILE A 264 21.59 -18.31 17.40
CA ILE A 264 21.02 -18.32 16.06
C ILE A 264 21.37 -19.62 15.34
N GLU A 265 20.58 -19.98 14.38
CA GLU A 265 20.84 -21.06 13.43
C GLU A 265 21.08 -20.44 12.05
N ARG A 266 22.30 -20.62 11.53
CA ARG A 266 22.72 -20.14 10.20
C ARG A 266 23.03 -21.33 9.32
N LYS A 267 22.24 -21.52 8.27
CA LYS A 267 22.38 -22.67 7.35
C LYS A 267 22.48 -24.03 8.09
N GLY A 268 21.68 -24.20 9.15
CA GLY A 268 21.65 -25.41 9.97
C GLY A 268 22.76 -25.53 11.04
N ALA A 269 23.68 -24.57 11.12
CA ALA A 269 24.74 -24.54 12.13
C ALA A 269 24.38 -23.56 13.29
N PRO A 270 24.47 -23.99 14.55
CA PRO A 270 24.23 -23.10 15.68
C PRO A 270 25.40 -22.11 15.85
N LEU A 271 25.07 -20.85 16.07
CA LEU A 271 26.01 -19.76 16.32
C LEU A 271 25.52 -18.92 17.49
N THR A 272 26.44 -18.41 18.30
CA THR A 272 26.10 -17.51 19.41
C THR A 272 26.73 -16.14 19.13
N ILE A 273 25.90 -15.09 19.20
CA ILE A 273 26.29 -13.70 19.00
C ILE A 273 25.87 -12.86 20.19
N SER A 274 26.61 -11.79 20.47
CA SER A 274 26.23 -10.79 21.46
C SER A 274 25.82 -9.53 20.75
N ILE A 275 24.68 -8.96 21.15
CA ILE A 275 24.12 -7.74 20.57
C ILE A 275 23.61 -6.82 21.67
N THR A 276 23.91 -5.54 21.59
CA THR A 276 23.39 -4.53 22.53
C THR A 276 22.39 -3.65 21.80
N PRO A 277 21.07 -3.76 22.12
CA PRO A 277 20.07 -2.91 21.48
C PRO A 277 20.35 -1.43 21.75
N GLU A 278 20.29 -0.61 20.70
CA GLU A 278 20.39 0.83 20.83
C GLU A 278 19.14 1.42 21.47
N ALA A 279 19.31 2.39 22.37
CA ALA A 279 18.21 3.04 23.02
C ALA A 279 17.55 4.08 22.09
N HIS A 280 16.30 3.87 21.74
CA HIS A 280 15.46 4.82 21.04
C HIS A 280 14.37 5.34 21.97
N THR A 281 14.11 6.62 21.88
CA THR A 281 13.05 7.26 22.65
C THR A 281 11.73 7.09 21.89
N ALA A 282 10.77 6.40 22.46
CA ALA A 282 9.41 6.31 21.97
C ALA A 282 8.48 6.99 22.98
N THR A 283 7.56 7.81 22.49
CA THR A 283 6.54 8.42 23.33
C THR A 283 5.31 7.52 23.33
N SER A 284 4.92 7.04 24.52
CA SER A 284 3.69 6.26 24.70
C SER A 284 2.45 7.12 24.46
N ALA A 285 1.32 6.50 24.15
CA ALA A 285 0.02 7.17 23.99
C ALA A 285 -0.39 8.03 25.20
N ASN A 286 0.16 7.74 26.38
CA ASN A 286 -0.06 8.49 27.62
C ASN A 286 0.92 9.67 27.80
N GLY A 287 1.75 10.00 26.77
CA GLY A 287 2.74 11.08 26.87
C GLY A 287 4.01 10.72 27.64
N GLU A 288 4.18 9.49 28.10
CA GLU A 288 5.39 9.03 28.77
C GLU A 288 6.46 8.67 27.75
N THR A 289 7.66 9.17 27.96
CA THR A 289 8.81 8.86 27.12
C THR A 289 9.42 7.53 27.56
N LEU A 290 9.24 6.50 26.76
CA LEU A 290 9.80 5.17 27.01
C LEU A 290 11.08 4.98 26.18
N SER A 291 12.13 4.49 26.84
CA SER A 291 13.34 4.06 26.13
C SER A 291 13.14 2.62 25.64
N ILE A 292 13.06 2.43 24.36
CA ILE A 292 12.91 1.12 23.71
C ILE A 292 14.23 0.69 23.04
N GLY A 293 14.55 -0.59 23.16
CA GLY A 293 15.72 -1.16 22.47
C GLY A 293 15.42 -1.45 20.99
N ARG A 294 16.38 -1.12 20.11
CA ARG A 294 16.37 -1.49 18.70
C ARG A 294 17.68 -2.13 18.30
N ILE A 295 17.63 -3.14 17.44
CA ILE A 295 18.81 -3.82 16.89
C ILE A 295 18.97 -3.61 15.39
N GLY A 296 17.96 -3.12 14.69
CA GLY A 296 18.02 -2.81 13.25
C GLY A 296 17.92 -4.03 12.34
N ILE A 297 16.99 -4.92 12.61
CA ILE A 297 16.59 -6.02 11.73
C ILE A 297 15.15 -5.86 11.30
N GLN A 298 14.87 -6.35 10.11
CA GLN A 298 13.51 -6.54 9.63
C GLN A 298 13.22 -8.04 9.60
N ILE A 299 11.97 -8.38 9.86
CA ILE A 299 11.48 -9.74 9.74
C ILE A 299 11.71 -10.25 8.31
N SER A 300 12.02 -11.53 8.17
CA SER A 300 11.95 -12.19 6.87
C SER A 300 10.47 -12.24 6.49
N GLY A 301 10.03 -11.17 5.82
CA GLY A 301 8.63 -11.10 5.43
C GLY A 301 8.32 -12.22 4.46
N ARG A 302 7.45 -13.11 4.84
CA ARG A 302 6.64 -13.88 3.90
C ARG A 302 5.42 -13.04 3.46
N GLY A 303 5.65 -11.84 2.97
CA GLY A 303 4.91 -11.38 1.82
C GLY A 303 5.44 -12.24 0.66
N THR A 304 4.60 -12.66 -0.23
CA THR A 304 5.03 -13.44 -1.39
C THR A 304 6.09 -12.61 -2.12
N VAL A 305 7.35 -13.02 -2.00
CA VAL A 305 8.42 -12.40 -2.78
C VAL A 305 8.23 -12.92 -4.19
N LEU A 306 7.54 -12.15 -5.01
CA LEU A 306 7.48 -12.42 -6.44
C LEU A 306 8.91 -12.29 -6.98
N ARG A 307 9.51 -13.42 -7.28
CA ARG A 307 10.70 -13.49 -8.11
C ARG A 307 10.27 -14.09 -9.43
N SER A 308 10.46 -13.37 -10.50
CA SER A 308 10.29 -13.99 -11.80
C SER A 308 11.36 -15.08 -11.95
N SER A 309 10.90 -16.32 -12.23
CA SER A 309 11.80 -17.46 -12.46
C SER A 309 12.63 -17.29 -13.74
N SER A 310 12.17 -16.41 -14.65
CA SER A 310 12.79 -16.12 -15.94
C SER A 310 12.36 -14.73 -16.42
N TRP A 311 13.26 -14.00 -17.05
CA TRP A 311 12.99 -12.64 -17.57
C TRP A 311 11.78 -12.54 -18.50
N TYR A 312 11.45 -13.62 -19.24
CA TYR A 312 10.32 -13.65 -20.17
C TYR A 312 8.96 -13.82 -19.45
N LEU A 313 8.95 -14.24 -18.17
CA LEU A 313 7.75 -14.30 -17.33
C LEU A 313 7.50 -12.97 -16.61
N ALA A 314 8.49 -12.10 -16.54
CA ALA A 314 8.39 -10.81 -15.84
C ALA A 314 7.17 -9.95 -16.27
N PRO A 315 6.73 -9.91 -17.55
CA PRO A 315 5.53 -9.18 -17.94
C PRO A 315 4.25 -9.75 -17.28
N TRP A 316 4.15 -11.08 -17.18
CA TRP A 316 3.01 -11.72 -16.53
C TRP A 316 3.00 -11.49 -15.01
N ASP A 317 4.15 -11.70 -14.39
CA ASP A 317 4.34 -11.48 -12.95
C ASP A 317 4.15 -10.01 -12.57
N GLY A 318 4.58 -9.08 -13.43
CA GLY A 318 4.34 -7.64 -13.26
C GLY A 318 2.87 -7.25 -13.35
N LEU A 319 2.09 -7.93 -14.19
CA LEU A 319 0.65 -7.74 -14.28
C LEU A 319 -0.04 -8.21 -12.99
N ILE A 320 0.35 -9.39 -12.48
CA ILE A 320 -0.15 -9.93 -11.22
C ILE A 320 0.17 -8.96 -10.09
N ALA A 321 1.41 -8.51 -9.97
CA ALA A 321 1.80 -7.56 -8.94
C ALA A 321 0.99 -6.25 -8.99
N THR A 322 0.73 -5.73 -10.19
CA THR A 322 -0.08 -4.52 -10.38
C THR A 322 -1.52 -4.75 -9.93
N TRP A 323 -2.07 -5.92 -10.23
CA TRP A 323 -3.42 -6.30 -9.80
C TRP A 323 -3.51 -6.43 -8.29
N ASP A 324 -2.61 -7.20 -7.66
CA ASP A 324 -2.60 -7.45 -6.22
C ASP A 324 -2.49 -6.15 -5.41
N TRP A 325 -1.59 -5.25 -5.82
CA TRP A 325 -1.47 -3.93 -5.20
C TRP A 325 -2.71 -3.05 -5.42
N SER A 326 -3.35 -3.15 -6.58
CA SER A 326 -4.59 -2.42 -6.86
C SER A 326 -5.73 -2.94 -5.98
N GLU A 327 -5.87 -4.24 -5.87
CA GLU A 327 -6.86 -4.89 -5.00
C GLU A 327 -6.66 -4.52 -3.53
N LEU A 328 -5.42 -4.59 -3.04
CA LEU A 328 -5.08 -4.20 -1.68
C LEU A 328 -5.44 -2.73 -1.40
N THR A 329 -5.17 -1.83 -2.34
CA THR A 329 -5.52 -0.41 -2.21
C THR A 329 -7.03 -0.21 -2.14
N VAL A 330 -7.80 -0.87 -3.03
CA VAL A 330 -9.26 -0.78 -3.03
C VAL A 330 -9.85 -1.34 -1.73
N ARG A 331 -9.37 -2.50 -1.27
CA ARG A 331 -9.78 -3.09 0.03
C ARG A 331 -9.42 -2.17 1.20
N GLY A 332 -8.23 -1.55 1.18
CA GLY A 332 -7.81 -0.60 2.21
C GLY A 332 -8.74 0.63 2.29
N ILE A 333 -9.12 1.19 1.13
CA ILE A 333 -10.08 2.30 1.06
C ILE A 333 -11.46 1.84 1.56
N ALA A 334 -11.92 0.65 1.18
CA ALA A 334 -13.19 0.10 1.66
C ALA A 334 -13.19 -0.05 3.18
N LYS A 335 -12.15 -0.63 3.77
CA LYS A 335 -11.99 -0.79 5.22
C LYS A 335 -11.90 0.56 5.96
N LEU A 336 -11.32 1.57 5.33
CA LEU A 336 -11.30 2.94 5.87
C LEU A 336 -12.71 3.55 5.91
N VAL A 337 -13.50 3.34 4.84
CA VAL A 337 -14.88 3.85 4.75
C VAL A 337 -15.83 3.11 5.70
N THR A 338 -15.63 1.80 5.89
CA THR A 338 -16.42 0.99 6.85
C THR A 338 -16.03 1.23 8.31
N GLY A 339 -14.91 1.93 8.57
CA GLY A 339 -14.42 2.19 9.92
C GLY A 339 -13.63 1.03 10.54
N GLU A 340 -13.30 0.01 9.74
CA GLU A 340 -12.45 -1.11 10.19
C GLU A 340 -10.99 -0.70 10.35
N ILE A 341 -10.59 0.37 9.69
CA ILE A 341 -9.26 0.99 9.83
C ILE A 341 -9.45 2.41 10.31
N SER A 342 -8.67 2.81 11.32
CA SER A 342 -8.72 4.16 11.87
C SER A 342 -8.36 5.22 10.81
N SER A 343 -9.13 6.29 10.77
CA SER A 343 -8.86 7.45 9.91
C SER A 343 -7.51 8.14 10.22
N LYS A 344 -6.93 7.91 11.40
CA LYS A 344 -5.57 8.37 11.78
C LYS A 344 -4.49 7.75 10.89
N ASN A 345 -4.77 6.62 10.22
CA ASN A 345 -3.86 5.98 9.26
C ASN A 345 -3.79 6.70 7.91
N ILE A 346 -4.65 7.69 7.66
CA ILE A 346 -4.54 8.52 6.46
C ILE A 346 -3.29 9.38 6.57
N GLY A 347 -2.28 9.05 5.76
CA GLY A 347 -1.06 9.84 5.64
C GLY A 347 -1.23 11.01 4.68
N GLY A 348 -0.61 12.13 5.01
CA GLY A 348 -0.56 13.32 4.19
C GLY A 348 0.78 13.49 3.45
N PRO A 349 1.01 14.68 2.87
CA PRO A 349 2.23 14.97 2.12
C PRO A 349 3.53 14.84 2.91
N LEU A 350 3.51 15.11 4.22
CA LEU A 350 4.70 14.99 5.07
C LEU A 350 5.08 13.53 5.27
N MET A 351 4.10 12.65 5.47
CA MET A 351 4.34 11.20 5.53
C MET A 351 4.92 10.68 4.21
N ILE A 352 4.37 11.09 3.06
CA ILE A 352 4.91 10.70 1.75
C ILE A 352 6.35 11.17 1.60
N ALA A 353 6.68 12.37 2.05
CA ALA A 353 8.04 12.90 2.01
C ALA A 353 8.99 12.09 2.89
N SER A 354 8.60 11.77 4.14
CA SER A 354 9.39 10.93 5.05
C SER A 354 9.64 9.55 4.47
N VAL A 355 8.58 8.84 4.06
CA VAL A 355 8.69 7.51 3.45
C VAL A 355 9.55 7.54 2.18
N SER A 356 9.47 8.63 1.40
CA SER A 356 10.33 8.80 0.22
C SER A 356 11.80 8.98 0.57
N GLY A 357 12.10 9.67 1.69
CA GLY A 357 13.45 9.80 2.22
C GLY A 357 14.03 8.43 2.64
N ASP A 358 13.27 7.69 3.45
CA ASP A 358 13.67 6.36 3.93
C ASP A 358 13.93 5.36 2.80
N HIS A 359 13.08 5.38 1.75
CA HIS A 359 13.27 4.54 0.56
C HIS A 359 14.44 5.04 -0.29
N GLY A 360 14.73 6.35 -0.28
CA GLY A 360 15.90 6.93 -0.94
C GLY A 360 17.21 6.37 -0.40
N GLU A 361 17.30 6.20 0.91
CA GLU A 361 18.47 5.60 1.57
C GLU A 361 18.62 4.09 1.27
N GLN A 362 17.52 3.40 0.97
CA GLN A 362 17.51 1.98 0.64
C GLN A 362 17.93 1.70 -0.82
N GLY A 363 18.06 2.72 -1.66
CA GLY A 363 18.53 2.63 -3.03
C GLY A 363 17.44 2.67 -4.10
N LEU A 364 17.89 2.64 -5.36
CA LEU A 364 17.04 2.87 -6.53
C LEU A 364 15.84 1.90 -6.63
N GLY A 365 16.06 0.63 -6.28
CA GLY A 365 14.97 -0.37 -6.32
C GLY A 365 13.81 -0.02 -5.39
N ALA A 366 14.09 0.44 -4.18
CA ALA A 366 13.07 0.85 -3.22
C ALA A 366 12.31 2.10 -3.69
N ILE A 367 13.02 3.06 -4.31
CA ILE A 367 12.40 4.25 -4.90
C ILE A 367 11.45 3.84 -6.05
N MET A 368 11.89 2.97 -6.95
CA MET A 368 11.09 2.50 -8.08
C MET A 368 9.84 1.76 -7.59
N TRP A 369 9.97 0.89 -6.61
CA TRP A 369 8.86 0.21 -5.96
C TRP A 369 7.85 1.20 -5.35
N LEU A 370 8.32 2.20 -4.61
CA LEU A 370 7.46 3.24 -4.03
C LEU A 370 6.74 4.05 -5.12
N ILE A 371 7.42 4.40 -6.22
CA ILE A 371 6.82 5.09 -7.37
C ILE A 371 5.68 4.24 -7.95
N ALA A 372 5.88 2.92 -8.11
CA ALA A 372 4.85 2.04 -8.65
C ALA A 372 3.61 1.99 -7.76
N ILE A 373 3.78 1.85 -6.44
CA ILE A 373 2.65 1.82 -5.50
C ILE A 373 1.91 3.16 -5.46
N LEU A 374 2.63 4.26 -5.37
CA LEU A 374 2.01 5.59 -5.37
C LEU A 374 1.29 5.88 -6.69
N SER A 375 1.79 5.33 -7.81
CA SER A 375 1.12 5.44 -9.10
C SER A 375 -0.22 4.69 -9.11
N ILE A 376 -0.28 3.47 -8.57
CA ILE A 376 -1.54 2.72 -8.40
C ILE A 376 -2.50 3.52 -7.51
N ASN A 377 -2.03 4.00 -6.37
CA ASN A 377 -2.86 4.76 -5.44
C ASN A 377 -3.43 6.02 -6.11
N LEU A 378 -2.60 6.76 -6.86
CA LEU A 378 -3.05 7.94 -7.60
C LEU A 378 -4.08 7.57 -8.67
N GLY A 379 -3.86 6.47 -9.41
CA GLY A 379 -4.82 5.97 -10.40
C GLY A 379 -6.17 5.62 -9.79
N ILE A 380 -6.18 4.89 -8.67
CA ILE A 380 -7.41 4.50 -7.97
C ILE A 380 -8.12 5.71 -7.37
N LEU A 381 -7.39 6.61 -6.69
CA LEU A 381 -7.98 7.81 -6.12
C LEU A 381 -8.61 8.70 -7.18
N ASN A 382 -7.95 8.85 -8.35
CA ASN A 382 -8.50 9.63 -9.46
C ASN A 382 -9.71 8.95 -10.12
N LEU A 383 -9.91 7.65 -9.96
CA LEU A 383 -11.12 6.95 -10.42
C LEU A 383 -12.30 7.05 -9.43
N LEU A 384 -12.09 7.55 -8.21
CA LEU A 384 -13.19 7.76 -7.27
C LEU A 384 -14.18 8.81 -7.83
N PRO A 385 -15.50 8.63 -7.57
CA PRO A 385 -16.55 9.53 -8.10
C PRO A 385 -16.59 10.87 -7.36
N ILE A 386 -15.44 11.51 -7.21
CA ILE A 386 -15.29 12.84 -6.59
C ILE A 386 -15.28 13.89 -7.71
N PRO A 387 -16.18 14.86 -7.73
CA PRO A 387 -16.41 15.76 -8.87
C PRO A 387 -15.24 16.62 -9.36
N VAL A 388 -14.12 16.62 -8.67
CA VAL A 388 -12.89 17.36 -9.06
C VAL A 388 -11.87 16.43 -9.72
N LEU A 389 -12.03 15.12 -9.53
CA LEU A 389 -11.16 14.10 -10.06
C LEU A 389 -11.71 13.53 -11.37
N ASP A 390 -10.90 12.81 -12.13
CA ASP A 390 -11.31 12.18 -13.38
C ASP A 390 -12.51 11.27 -13.21
N GLY A 391 -12.56 10.50 -12.11
CA GLY A 391 -13.69 9.64 -11.76
C GLY A 391 -15.00 10.40 -11.60
N GLY A 392 -14.96 11.64 -11.14
CA GLY A 392 -16.13 12.53 -11.10
C GLY A 392 -16.61 12.91 -12.50
N HIS A 393 -15.69 13.21 -13.41
CA HIS A 393 -16.05 13.46 -14.82
C HIS A 393 -16.61 12.21 -15.48
N LEU A 394 -15.98 11.05 -15.25
CA LEU A 394 -16.50 9.75 -15.74
C LEU A 394 -17.89 9.46 -15.19
N PHE A 395 -18.13 9.74 -13.91
CA PHE A 395 -19.45 9.59 -13.29
C PHE A 395 -20.49 10.51 -13.94
N PHE A 396 -20.18 11.77 -14.21
CA PHE A 396 -21.06 12.67 -14.93
C PHE A 396 -21.38 12.16 -16.35
N PHE A 397 -20.37 11.69 -17.09
CA PHE A 397 -20.58 11.13 -18.41
C PHE A 397 -21.43 9.85 -18.38
N ALA A 398 -21.27 9.00 -17.35
CA ALA A 398 -22.12 7.84 -17.15
C ALA A 398 -23.57 8.24 -16.88
N CYS A 399 -23.80 9.26 -16.04
CA CYS A 399 -25.15 9.82 -15.82
C CYS A 399 -25.76 10.37 -17.12
N GLU A 400 -24.99 11.10 -17.94
CA GLU A 400 -25.47 11.60 -19.24
C GLU A 400 -25.82 10.47 -20.22
N ALA A 401 -25.01 9.39 -20.23
CA ALA A 401 -25.33 8.21 -21.04
C ALA A 401 -26.66 7.57 -20.65
N ILE A 402 -26.95 7.48 -19.34
CA ILE A 402 -28.19 6.90 -18.81
C ILE A 402 -29.39 7.83 -19.08
N LEU A 403 -29.20 9.14 -18.87
CA LEU A 403 -30.27 10.13 -19.03
C LEU A 403 -30.57 10.46 -20.50
N GLY A 404 -29.67 10.13 -21.43
CA GLY A 404 -29.77 10.47 -22.85
C GLY A 404 -29.70 11.98 -23.15
N ARG A 405 -29.28 12.79 -22.19
CA ARG A 405 -29.14 14.25 -22.31
C ARG A 405 -27.98 14.77 -21.43
N PRO A 406 -27.35 15.89 -21.82
CA PRO A 406 -26.32 16.49 -21.01
C PRO A 406 -26.87 16.98 -19.66
N LEU A 407 -26.03 16.89 -18.62
CA LEU A 407 -26.32 17.46 -17.30
C LEU A 407 -26.29 19.00 -17.38
N GLN A 408 -27.14 19.65 -16.58
CA GLN A 408 -27.17 21.10 -16.48
C GLN A 408 -25.83 21.62 -15.93
N GLU A 409 -25.30 22.66 -16.53
CA GLU A 409 -24.03 23.31 -16.11
C GLU A 409 -24.02 23.65 -14.62
N ARG A 410 -25.10 24.25 -14.12
CA ARG A 410 -25.25 24.61 -12.71
C ARG A 410 -25.12 23.41 -11.76
N SER A 411 -25.64 22.23 -12.16
CA SER A 411 -25.51 21.00 -11.35
C SER A 411 -24.10 20.50 -11.29
N ARG A 412 -23.35 20.62 -12.41
CA ARG A 412 -21.91 20.27 -12.47
C ARG A 412 -21.08 21.21 -11.61
N GLU A 413 -21.32 22.53 -11.71
CA GLU A 413 -20.62 23.55 -10.91
C GLU A 413 -20.82 23.33 -9.41
N ILE A 414 -22.08 23.11 -8.97
CA ILE A 414 -22.37 22.84 -7.55
C ILE A 414 -21.67 21.57 -7.08
N ALA A 415 -21.71 20.52 -7.86
CA ALA A 415 -21.04 19.26 -7.53
C ALA A 415 -19.51 19.46 -7.46
N GLN A 416 -18.91 20.19 -8.41
CA GLN A 416 -17.47 20.50 -8.38
C GLN A 416 -17.09 21.34 -7.16
N GLN A 417 -17.87 22.35 -6.80
CA GLN A 417 -17.64 23.15 -5.59
C GLN A 417 -17.70 22.28 -4.33
N ALA A 418 -18.68 21.38 -4.24
CA ALA A 418 -18.78 20.43 -3.14
C ALA A 418 -17.57 19.49 -3.10
N GLY A 419 -17.13 18.98 -4.26
CA GLY A 419 -15.93 18.14 -4.39
C GLY A 419 -14.66 18.85 -3.94
N ILE A 420 -14.49 20.12 -4.29
CA ILE A 420 -13.38 20.94 -3.83
C ILE A 420 -13.36 21.05 -2.30
N VAL A 421 -14.53 21.33 -1.69
CA VAL A 421 -14.63 21.42 -0.23
C VAL A 421 -14.26 20.10 0.43
N VAL A 422 -14.77 18.96 -0.07
CA VAL A 422 -14.42 17.63 0.43
C VAL A 422 -12.93 17.37 0.32
N LEU A 423 -12.31 17.69 -0.83
CA LEU A 423 -10.87 17.52 -1.04
C LEU A 423 -10.04 18.35 -0.07
N PHE A 424 -10.41 19.62 0.15
CA PHE A 424 -9.73 20.48 1.13
C PHE A 424 -9.90 19.98 2.56
N CYS A 425 -11.07 19.46 2.93
CA CYS A 425 -11.29 18.86 4.24
C CYS A 425 -10.42 17.61 4.43
N LEU A 426 -10.37 16.71 3.44
CA LEU A 426 -9.53 15.51 3.49
C LEU A 426 -8.04 15.86 3.57
N MET A 427 -7.60 16.83 2.78
CA MET A 427 -6.21 17.28 2.80
C MET A 427 -5.85 17.93 4.15
N GLY A 428 -6.73 18.78 4.70
CA GLY A 428 -6.54 19.37 6.02
C GLY A 428 -6.48 18.31 7.12
N PHE A 429 -7.34 17.29 7.04
CA PHE A 429 -7.34 16.17 7.96
C PHE A 429 -6.05 15.33 7.86
N ALA A 430 -5.59 15.04 6.64
CA ALA A 430 -4.33 14.32 6.42
C ALA A 430 -3.12 15.11 6.96
N PHE A 431 -3.07 16.43 6.76
CA PHE A 431 -2.06 17.29 7.36
C PHE A 431 -2.12 17.31 8.88
N TRP A 432 -3.32 17.33 9.45
CA TRP A 432 -3.51 17.25 10.90
C TRP A 432 -2.95 15.94 11.46
N ASN A 433 -3.24 14.82 10.80
CA ASN A 433 -2.69 13.52 11.17
C ASN A 433 -1.16 13.49 11.09
N ASP A 434 -0.58 14.04 10.00
CA ASP A 434 0.88 14.11 9.83
C ASP A 434 1.55 14.93 10.95
N ILE A 435 0.97 16.08 11.30
CA ILE A 435 1.50 16.94 12.37
C ILE A 435 1.42 16.21 13.71
N ASN A 436 0.28 15.59 14.04
CA ASN A 436 0.15 14.82 15.27
C ASN A 436 1.17 13.67 15.36
N ARG A 437 1.46 13.02 14.24
CA ARG A 437 2.44 11.94 14.15
C ARG A 437 3.88 12.42 14.33
N LEU A 438 4.19 13.66 13.91
CA LEU A 438 5.51 14.27 14.11
C LEU A 438 5.71 14.83 15.54
N LEU A 439 4.63 15.09 16.26
CA LEU A 439 4.66 15.59 17.63
C LEU A 439 4.66 14.47 18.68
N GLN A 440 4.35 13.23 18.26
CA GLN A 440 4.45 12.00 19.05
C GLN A 440 5.82 11.33 18.89
#